data_f42479be520025be2a9e0820d96b13cd
#
_entry.id   f42479be520025be2a9e0820d96b13cd
#
_cell.length_a   1.000
_cell.length_b   1.000
_cell.length_c   1.000
_cell.angle_alpha   90.00
_cell.angle_beta   90.00
_cell.angle_gamma   90.00
#
_symmetry.space_group_name_H-M   'P 1'
#
loop_
_entity.id
_entity.type
_entity.pdbx_description
1 polymer ?
#
loop_
_entity_poly.entity_id
_entity_poly.type
_entity_poly.pdbx_seq_one_letter_code
_entity_poly.pdbx_strand_id
1 'polypeptide(L)'
;MKYALIADIHANLAAFTAVLDDIEHRGGVAELWCLGDIVGYGPDPCRCIELLRQHKHICVAGNHDLAAIGKLPLADFNPDAAIACRWTAQQLSEEDKEYLSNLPTVIERDDFTLVHGSPREPVWEYLVSTGSAGESFGYFKTKFCLVGHSHIPVIFRLSEDGSCSYAALRENIGQVLGKSRMIINPGGIGQPRDGDPRASYAIYDSESHVVRLYRIPYDINATQVEMTKHNLPMRLVVRLEQGL
;
A
#
# COMPACT_ATOMS: atom_id res chain seq x y z
N MET A 1 1.69 -10.74 -19.12
CA MET A 1 2.02 -11.13 -17.73
C MET A 1 1.19 -10.31 -16.75
N LYS A 2 0.85 -10.90 -15.58
CA LYS A 2 0.09 -10.17 -14.54
C LYS A 2 0.99 -9.84 -13.34
N TYR A 3 0.76 -8.67 -12.74
CA TYR A 3 1.46 -8.18 -11.54
C TYR A 3 0.41 -7.73 -10.52
N ALA A 4 0.55 -8.11 -9.24
CA ALA A 4 -0.32 -7.59 -8.20
C ALA A 4 0.27 -6.31 -7.61
N LEU A 5 -0.52 -5.25 -7.60
CA LEU A 5 -0.21 -3.97 -6.99
C LEU A 5 -0.81 -3.96 -5.59
N ILE A 6 0.04 -3.99 -4.57
CA ILE A 6 -0.33 -4.08 -3.17
C ILE A 6 0.30 -2.94 -2.37
N ALA A 7 -0.38 -2.44 -1.36
CA ALA A 7 0.09 -1.35 -0.50
C ALA A 7 -0.50 -1.48 0.91
N ASP A 8 0.17 -0.88 1.88
CA ASP A 8 -0.39 -0.61 3.19
C ASP A 8 -0.94 -1.88 3.87
N ILE A 9 -0.09 -2.94 3.92
CA ILE A 9 -0.41 -4.23 4.54
C ILE A 9 -0.62 -4.07 6.05
N HIS A 10 0.17 -3.17 6.66
CA HIS A 10 0.03 -2.77 8.05
C HIS A 10 -0.11 -3.93 9.03
N ALA A 11 0.77 -4.92 8.92
CA ALA A 11 0.81 -6.06 9.85
C ALA A 11 -0.56 -6.77 10.03
N ASN A 12 -1.48 -6.64 9.05
CA ASN A 12 -2.79 -7.30 9.04
C ASN A 12 -2.69 -8.61 8.25
N LEU A 13 -2.24 -9.66 8.95
CA LEU A 13 -2.01 -10.96 8.33
C LEU A 13 -3.28 -11.55 7.73
N ALA A 14 -4.43 -11.41 8.40
CA ALA A 14 -5.70 -11.95 7.90
C ALA A 14 -6.09 -11.32 6.54
N ALA A 15 -5.96 -9.99 6.43
CA ALA A 15 -6.23 -9.28 5.19
C ALA A 15 -5.22 -9.65 4.09
N PHE A 16 -3.92 -9.72 4.43
CA PHE A 16 -2.89 -10.04 3.45
C PHE A 16 -3.01 -11.47 2.94
N THR A 17 -3.28 -12.43 3.82
CA THR A 17 -3.53 -13.83 3.42
C THR A 17 -4.73 -13.92 2.49
N ALA A 18 -5.86 -13.28 2.83
CA ALA A 18 -7.05 -13.28 1.99
C ALA A 18 -6.79 -12.69 0.57
N VAL A 19 -5.95 -11.66 0.48
CA VAL A 19 -5.54 -11.09 -0.82
C VAL A 19 -4.68 -12.07 -1.61
N LEU A 20 -3.72 -12.75 -0.99
CA LEU A 20 -2.88 -13.73 -1.66
C LEU A 20 -3.69 -14.93 -2.14
N ASP A 21 -4.62 -15.42 -1.34
CA ASP A 21 -5.54 -16.50 -1.72
C ASP A 21 -6.39 -16.11 -2.94
N ASP A 22 -6.91 -14.89 -2.97
CA ASP A 22 -7.68 -14.39 -4.13
C ASP A 22 -6.81 -14.26 -5.39
N ILE A 23 -5.54 -13.80 -5.25
CA ILE A 23 -4.58 -13.77 -6.35
C ILE A 23 -4.40 -15.19 -6.95
N GLU A 24 -4.20 -16.19 -6.11
CA GLU A 24 -4.05 -17.58 -6.55
C GLU A 24 -5.31 -18.11 -7.22
N HIS A 25 -6.50 -17.85 -6.67
CA HIS A 25 -7.77 -18.22 -7.28
C HIS A 25 -8.02 -17.56 -8.65
N ARG A 26 -7.41 -16.39 -8.91
CA ARG A 26 -7.44 -15.71 -10.22
C ARG A 26 -6.37 -16.21 -11.21
N GLY A 27 -5.65 -17.26 -10.85
CA GLY A 27 -4.61 -17.87 -11.70
C GLY A 27 -3.20 -17.34 -11.47
N GLY A 28 -2.97 -16.69 -10.33
CA GLY A 28 -1.66 -16.20 -9.90
C GLY A 28 -1.17 -14.97 -10.64
N VAL A 29 -0.03 -14.45 -10.18
CA VAL A 29 0.70 -13.33 -10.79
C VAL A 29 2.18 -13.65 -10.92
N ALA A 30 2.87 -12.97 -11.80
CA ALA A 30 4.31 -13.16 -12.02
C ALA A 30 5.15 -12.58 -10.85
N GLU A 31 4.65 -11.52 -10.20
CA GLU A 31 5.38 -10.80 -9.15
C GLU A 31 4.41 -9.88 -8.39
N LEU A 32 4.65 -9.69 -7.08
CA LEU A 32 3.97 -8.69 -6.25
C LEU A 32 4.75 -7.36 -6.32
N TRP A 33 4.08 -6.27 -6.56
CA TRP A 33 4.64 -4.91 -6.48
C TRP A 33 4.07 -4.22 -5.23
N CYS A 34 4.88 -4.22 -4.17
CA CYS A 34 4.51 -3.69 -2.87
C CYS A 34 4.92 -2.22 -2.74
N LEU A 35 3.96 -1.37 -2.42
CA LEU A 35 4.14 0.07 -2.31
C LEU A 35 4.42 0.54 -0.87
N GLY A 36 4.97 -0.34 -0.03
CA GLY A 36 5.39 -0.01 1.33
C GLY A 36 4.29 -0.18 2.38
N ASP A 37 4.66 0.18 3.61
CA ASP A 37 3.89 0.00 4.83
C ASP A 37 3.45 -1.46 5.02
N ILE A 38 4.46 -2.35 5.03
CA ILE A 38 4.29 -3.76 5.35
C ILE A 38 3.87 -3.90 6.81
N VAL A 39 4.47 -3.09 7.69
CA VAL A 39 4.27 -3.12 9.13
C VAL A 39 3.57 -1.88 9.68
N GLY A 40 3.41 -1.80 11.00
CA GLY A 40 2.67 -0.73 11.69
C GLY A 40 1.19 -1.03 11.81
N TYR A 41 0.51 -0.38 12.74
CA TYR A 41 -0.90 -0.52 13.11
C TYR A 41 -1.32 -1.91 13.60
N GLY A 42 -1.17 -2.95 12.78
CA GLY A 42 -1.72 -4.29 13.03
C GLY A 42 -0.82 -5.19 13.88
N PRO A 43 -1.30 -6.41 14.19
CA PRO A 43 -0.71 -7.25 15.24
C PRO A 43 0.37 -8.23 14.77
N ASP A 44 0.57 -8.43 13.45
CA ASP A 44 1.41 -9.51 12.91
C ASP A 44 2.57 -9.02 12.02
N PRO A 45 3.46 -8.09 12.48
CA PRO A 45 4.47 -7.49 11.61
C PRO A 45 5.46 -8.51 11.03
N CYS A 46 6.05 -9.38 11.85
CA CYS A 46 7.03 -10.36 11.39
C CYS A 46 6.41 -11.37 10.42
N ARG A 47 5.19 -11.82 10.69
CA ARG A 47 4.50 -12.77 9.83
C ARG A 47 4.13 -12.18 8.47
N CYS A 48 3.78 -10.89 8.42
CA CYS A 48 3.52 -10.20 7.15
C CYS A 48 4.81 -10.03 6.32
N ILE A 49 5.94 -9.71 6.96
CA ILE A 49 7.26 -9.66 6.30
C ILE A 49 7.63 -11.05 5.77
N GLU A 50 7.54 -12.09 6.60
CA GLU A 50 7.84 -13.46 6.21
C GLU A 50 6.99 -13.91 5.02
N LEU A 51 5.67 -13.66 5.09
CA LEU A 51 4.73 -14.05 4.03
C LEU A 51 5.03 -13.31 2.71
N LEU A 52 5.34 -12.01 2.75
CA LEU A 52 5.74 -11.26 1.55
C LEU A 52 7.02 -11.84 0.93
N ARG A 53 8.01 -12.18 1.75
CA ARG A 53 9.30 -12.75 1.31
C ARG A 53 9.19 -14.14 0.69
N GLN A 54 8.11 -14.89 0.95
CA GLN A 54 7.84 -16.19 0.31
C GLN A 54 7.41 -16.05 -1.16
N HIS A 55 7.00 -14.84 -1.58
CA HIS A 55 6.59 -14.55 -2.94
C HIS A 55 7.68 -13.78 -3.70
N LYS A 56 7.72 -13.95 -5.02
CA LYS A 56 8.52 -13.06 -5.85
C LYS A 56 7.93 -11.65 -5.80
N HIS A 57 8.72 -10.67 -5.35
CA HIS A 57 8.24 -9.30 -5.16
C HIS A 57 9.33 -8.24 -5.39
N ILE A 58 8.88 -7.02 -5.66
CA ILE A 58 9.63 -5.78 -5.44
C ILE A 58 8.85 -4.96 -4.41
N CYS A 59 9.57 -4.22 -3.56
CA CYS A 59 8.96 -3.45 -2.49
C CYS A 59 9.71 -2.14 -2.24
N VAL A 60 8.97 -1.04 -2.07
CA VAL A 60 9.50 0.22 -1.55
C VAL A 60 9.22 0.35 -0.06
N ALA A 61 10.04 1.11 0.66
CA ALA A 61 9.81 1.39 2.07
C ALA A 61 8.68 2.42 2.24
N GLY A 62 7.75 2.14 3.17
CA GLY A 62 6.78 3.12 3.64
C GLY A 62 7.24 3.85 4.91
N ASN A 63 6.46 4.86 5.35
CA ASN A 63 6.81 5.62 6.54
C ASN A 63 6.73 4.77 7.81
N HIS A 64 5.79 3.85 7.92
CA HIS A 64 5.70 2.92 9.05
C HIS A 64 6.86 1.91 9.07
N ASP A 65 7.30 1.42 7.93
CA ASP A 65 8.45 0.52 7.83
C ASP A 65 9.72 1.21 8.36
N LEU A 66 9.97 2.44 7.90
CA LEU A 66 11.13 3.22 8.32
C LEU A 66 11.06 3.67 9.78
N ALA A 67 9.87 4.01 10.28
CA ALA A 67 9.68 4.38 11.68
C ALA A 67 9.87 3.20 12.63
N ALA A 68 9.42 1.99 12.26
CA ALA A 68 9.55 0.78 13.06
C ALA A 68 11.03 0.38 13.28
N ILE A 69 11.92 0.77 12.36
CA ILE A 69 13.37 0.53 12.47
C ILE A 69 14.17 1.77 12.93
N GLY A 70 13.48 2.83 13.36
CA GLY A 70 14.09 4.05 13.90
C GLY A 70 14.72 4.99 12.88
N LYS A 71 14.47 4.82 11.58
CA LYS A 71 14.95 5.71 10.51
C LYS A 71 14.10 6.99 10.35
N LEU A 72 12.88 7.01 10.90
CA LEU A 72 12.01 8.19 10.94
C LEU A 72 11.59 8.51 12.38
N PRO A 73 11.50 9.79 12.76
CA PRO A 73 11.09 10.20 14.09
C PRO A 73 9.59 9.97 14.29
N LEU A 74 9.21 9.35 15.42
CA LEU A 74 7.81 9.10 15.76
C LEU A 74 7.02 10.38 16.11
N ALA A 75 7.72 11.50 16.30
CA ALA A 75 7.08 12.79 16.56
C ALA A 75 6.24 13.30 15.37
N ASP A 76 6.52 12.83 14.16
CA ASP A 76 5.79 13.21 12.94
C ASP A 76 4.51 12.39 12.73
N PHE A 77 4.30 11.36 13.55
CA PHE A 77 3.11 10.50 13.50
C PHE A 77 2.00 11.00 14.44
N ASN A 78 0.74 10.71 14.09
CA ASN A 78 -0.32 10.86 15.07
C ASN A 78 -0.09 9.92 16.29
N PRO A 79 -0.63 10.25 17.49
CA PRO A 79 -0.33 9.51 18.72
C PRO A 79 -0.59 8.00 18.63
N ASP A 80 -1.70 7.58 18.03
CA ASP A 80 -2.07 6.16 17.92
C ASP A 80 -1.09 5.41 16.99
N ALA A 81 -0.71 6.04 15.87
CA ALA A 81 0.29 5.49 14.95
C ALA A 81 1.66 5.38 15.62
N ALA A 82 2.08 6.40 16.39
CA ALA A 82 3.33 6.38 17.12
C ALA A 82 3.38 5.26 18.19
N ILE A 83 2.26 5.01 18.90
CA ILE A 83 2.14 3.89 19.84
C ILE A 83 2.29 2.55 19.11
N ALA A 84 1.55 2.37 18.01
CA ALA A 84 1.61 1.14 17.22
C ALA A 84 3.01 0.92 16.62
N CYS A 85 3.68 1.95 16.10
CA CYS A 85 5.06 1.83 15.60
C CYS A 85 6.06 1.44 16.68
N ARG A 86 5.95 2.00 17.91
CA ARG A 86 6.81 1.59 19.04
C ARG A 86 6.61 0.12 19.39
N TRP A 87 5.35 -0.33 19.43
CA TRP A 87 5.04 -1.74 19.67
C TRP A 87 5.60 -2.62 18.53
N THR A 88 5.38 -2.26 17.28
CA THR A 88 5.92 -2.97 16.10
C THR A 88 7.45 -3.11 16.22
N ALA A 89 8.17 -2.02 16.52
CA ALA A 89 9.63 -2.03 16.68
C ALA A 89 10.14 -3.04 17.71
N GLN A 90 9.35 -3.34 18.74
CA GLN A 90 9.67 -4.34 19.77
C GLN A 90 9.42 -5.78 19.34
N GLN A 91 8.57 -5.98 18.31
CA GLN A 91 8.26 -7.31 17.77
C GLN A 91 9.27 -7.76 16.72
N LEU A 92 9.84 -6.82 15.95
CA LEU A 92 10.72 -7.11 14.81
C LEU A 92 12.02 -7.79 15.26
N SER A 93 12.33 -8.91 14.61
CA SER A 93 13.64 -9.54 14.70
C SER A 93 14.73 -8.67 14.02
N GLU A 94 16.00 -8.97 14.29
CA GLU A 94 17.09 -8.27 13.58
C GLU A 94 17.07 -8.54 12.08
N GLU A 95 16.65 -9.74 11.65
CA GLU A 95 16.49 -10.07 10.23
C GLU A 95 15.37 -9.24 9.58
N ASP A 96 14.22 -9.05 10.27
CA ASP A 96 13.14 -8.19 9.80
C ASP A 96 13.60 -6.74 9.67
N LYS A 97 14.33 -6.24 10.66
CA LYS A 97 14.90 -4.88 10.64
C LYS A 97 15.90 -4.69 9.50
N GLU A 98 16.74 -5.68 9.26
CA GLU A 98 17.67 -5.66 8.14
C GLU A 98 16.92 -5.66 6.80
N TYR A 99 15.91 -6.50 6.64
CA TYR A 99 15.07 -6.51 5.44
C TYR A 99 14.43 -5.15 5.19
N LEU A 100 13.73 -4.58 6.17
CA LEU A 100 13.10 -3.26 6.05
C LEU A 100 14.13 -2.15 5.79
N SER A 101 15.31 -2.25 6.40
CA SER A 101 16.39 -1.26 6.23
C SER A 101 16.96 -1.21 4.81
N ASN A 102 16.90 -2.30 4.09
CA ASN A 102 17.41 -2.45 2.72
C ASN A 102 16.37 -2.08 1.64
N LEU A 103 15.11 -1.80 2.03
CA LEU A 103 14.09 -1.38 1.08
C LEU A 103 14.42 0.01 0.52
N PRO A 104 14.39 0.20 -0.81
CA PRO A 104 14.52 1.52 -1.43
C PRO A 104 13.23 2.33 -1.21
N THR A 105 13.31 3.65 -1.33
CA THR A 105 12.13 4.53 -1.30
C THR A 105 11.52 4.77 -2.69
N VAL A 106 12.28 4.47 -3.75
CA VAL A 106 11.85 4.61 -5.15
C VAL A 106 12.35 3.42 -5.95
N ILE A 107 11.50 2.83 -6.76
CA ILE A 107 11.87 1.81 -7.76
C ILE A 107 11.36 2.27 -9.13
N GLU A 108 12.22 2.21 -10.15
CA GLU A 108 11.78 2.30 -11.55
C GLU A 108 11.78 0.91 -12.17
N ARG A 109 10.65 0.53 -12.77
CA ARG A 109 10.45 -0.75 -13.41
C ARG A 109 9.65 -0.60 -14.70
N ASP A 110 10.24 -0.87 -15.84
CA ASP A 110 9.62 -0.67 -17.15
C ASP A 110 9.03 0.75 -17.29
N ASP A 111 7.74 0.88 -17.57
CA ASP A 111 7.03 2.17 -17.68
C ASP A 111 6.54 2.72 -16.32
N PHE A 112 6.94 2.12 -15.19
CA PHE A 112 6.43 2.47 -13.87
C PHE A 112 7.51 3.01 -12.93
N THR A 113 7.15 4.03 -12.16
CA THR A 113 7.83 4.45 -10.93
C THR A 113 6.98 4.01 -9.73
N LEU A 114 7.58 3.35 -8.76
CA LEU A 114 6.94 2.92 -7.51
C LEU A 114 7.49 3.76 -6.38
N VAL A 115 6.61 4.35 -5.59
CA VAL A 115 6.92 5.05 -4.33
C VAL A 115 5.80 4.77 -3.33
N HIS A 116 6.04 5.02 -2.04
CA HIS A 116 4.98 4.88 -1.04
C HIS A 116 4.06 6.11 -1.01
N GLY A 117 4.61 7.30 -0.78
CA GLY A 117 3.87 8.56 -0.69
C GLY A 117 3.60 9.19 -2.06
N SER A 118 4.52 10.03 -2.53
CA SER A 118 4.46 10.65 -3.84
C SER A 118 5.83 10.66 -4.52
N PRO A 119 5.93 10.87 -5.84
CA PRO A 119 7.23 11.03 -6.49
C PRO A 119 8.03 12.24 -5.98
N ARG A 120 7.36 13.27 -5.43
CA ARG A 120 7.96 14.47 -4.87
C ARG A 120 8.50 14.24 -3.46
N GLU A 121 7.73 13.52 -2.65
CA GLU A 121 8.03 13.13 -1.27
C GLU A 121 7.75 11.63 -1.09
N PRO A 122 8.71 10.76 -1.45
CA PRO A 122 8.45 9.32 -1.64
C PRO A 122 7.86 8.58 -0.44
N VAL A 123 7.99 9.13 0.78
CA VAL A 123 7.60 8.44 2.01
C VAL A 123 6.40 9.08 2.69
N TRP A 124 6.20 10.43 2.58
CA TRP A 124 5.27 11.15 3.46
C TRP A 124 4.08 11.82 2.79
N GLU A 125 4.16 12.20 1.53
CA GLU A 125 3.11 12.99 0.92
C GLU A 125 1.88 12.16 0.58
N TYR A 126 0.71 12.62 1.07
CA TYR A 126 -0.58 12.09 0.67
C TYR A 126 -1.03 12.67 -0.68
N LEU A 127 -1.26 11.84 -1.67
CA LEU A 127 -1.88 12.25 -2.93
C LEU A 127 -3.40 12.05 -2.85
N VAL A 128 -4.09 13.12 -2.41
CA VAL A 128 -5.56 13.12 -2.23
C VAL A 128 -6.27 14.23 -3.02
N SER A 129 -5.50 15.01 -3.80
CA SER A 129 -6.04 16.10 -4.62
C SER A 129 -5.40 16.15 -5.99
N THR A 130 -6.11 16.75 -6.97
CA THR A 130 -5.57 17.01 -8.31
C THR A 130 -4.43 18.01 -8.30
N GLY A 131 -4.37 18.92 -7.31
CA GLY A 131 -3.28 19.89 -7.15
C GLY A 131 -1.95 19.19 -6.82
N SER A 132 -1.89 18.44 -5.71
CA SER A 132 -0.69 17.71 -5.30
C SER A 132 -0.28 16.64 -6.33
N ALA A 133 -1.24 15.93 -6.91
CA ALA A 133 -0.97 14.96 -7.96
C ALA A 133 -0.44 15.63 -9.25
N GLY A 134 -1.02 16.78 -9.64
CA GLY A 134 -0.57 17.56 -10.81
C GLY A 134 0.89 18.00 -10.70
N GLU A 135 1.29 18.54 -9.54
CA GLU A 135 2.67 18.91 -9.27
C GLU A 135 3.61 17.68 -9.29
N SER A 136 3.16 16.54 -8.77
CA SER A 136 3.93 15.30 -8.68
C SER A 136 4.34 14.73 -10.04
N PHE A 137 3.61 15.02 -11.12
CA PHE A 137 3.99 14.60 -12.48
C PHE A 137 5.33 15.16 -12.97
N GLY A 138 5.81 16.24 -12.36
CA GLY A 138 7.15 16.81 -12.66
C GLY A 138 8.32 16.02 -12.06
N TYR A 139 8.07 15.08 -11.14
CA TYR A 139 9.10 14.43 -10.34
C TYR A 139 9.43 12.98 -10.73
N PHE A 140 8.78 12.43 -11.73
CA PHE A 140 9.12 11.12 -12.31
C PHE A 140 9.10 11.18 -13.84
N LYS A 141 9.85 10.29 -14.49
CA LYS A 141 10.01 10.29 -15.97
C LYS A 141 9.23 9.18 -16.65
N THR A 142 8.93 8.10 -15.94
CA THR A 142 8.14 6.98 -16.45
C THR A 142 6.73 7.42 -16.82
N LYS A 143 6.00 6.57 -17.51
CA LYS A 143 4.65 6.89 -17.94
C LYS A 143 3.64 6.81 -16.80
N PHE A 144 3.86 5.88 -15.89
CA PHE A 144 2.97 5.61 -14.77
C PHE A 144 3.73 5.70 -13.45
N CYS A 145 3.05 6.16 -12.41
CA CYS A 145 3.55 6.10 -11.03
C CYS A 145 2.55 5.33 -10.16
N LEU A 146 3.05 4.42 -9.35
CA LEU A 146 2.27 3.68 -8.36
C LEU A 146 2.57 4.25 -6.98
N VAL A 147 1.51 4.51 -6.20
CA VAL A 147 1.58 5.11 -4.86
C VAL A 147 0.67 4.36 -3.88
N GLY A 148 0.97 4.43 -2.59
CA GLY A 148 0.15 3.89 -1.49
C GLY A 148 -0.29 5.00 -0.53
N HIS A 149 -0.02 4.80 0.78
CA HIS A 149 -0.06 5.76 1.88
C HIS A 149 -1.44 6.35 2.20
N SER A 150 -2.24 6.77 1.21
CA SER A 150 -3.58 7.29 1.45
C SER A 150 -4.61 6.20 1.74
N HIS A 151 -4.34 4.97 1.36
CA HIS A 151 -5.22 3.79 1.43
C HIS A 151 -6.54 3.96 0.64
N ILE A 152 -6.58 4.91 -0.30
CA ILE A 152 -7.76 5.21 -1.11
C ILE A 152 -7.49 4.86 -2.56
N PRO A 153 -8.25 3.95 -3.18
CA PRO A 153 -8.06 3.59 -4.57
C PRO A 153 -8.42 4.74 -5.50
N VAL A 154 -7.43 5.25 -6.22
CA VAL A 154 -7.60 6.42 -7.07
C VAL A 154 -6.65 6.38 -8.27
N ILE A 155 -7.06 7.00 -9.38
CA ILE A 155 -6.22 7.30 -10.53
C ILE A 155 -6.24 8.80 -10.78
N PHE A 156 -5.06 9.41 -10.86
CA PHE A 156 -4.86 10.75 -11.38
C PHE A 156 -4.33 10.66 -12.80
N ARG A 157 -4.82 11.52 -13.68
CA ARG A 157 -4.41 11.60 -15.09
C ARG A 157 -3.94 12.99 -15.43
N LEU A 158 -2.80 13.06 -16.11
CA LEU A 158 -2.32 14.28 -16.72
C LEU A 158 -2.83 14.34 -18.17
N SER A 159 -3.59 15.39 -18.48
CA SER A 159 -4.06 15.68 -19.84
C SER A 159 -2.96 16.40 -20.65
N GLU A 160 -3.12 16.46 -21.99
CA GLU A 160 -2.17 17.14 -22.88
C GLU A 160 -2.08 18.65 -22.64
N ASP A 161 -3.16 19.26 -22.15
CA ASP A 161 -3.19 20.67 -21.74
C ASP A 161 -2.55 20.98 -20.40
N GLY A 162 -1.98 19.95 -19.72
CA GLY A 162 -1.35 20.05 -18.40
C GLY A 162 -2.34 19.99 -17.23
N SER A 163 -3.64 19.87 -17.47
CA SER A 163 -4.62 19.70 -16.40
C SER A 163 -4.52 18.30 -15.78
N CYS A 164 -4.74 18.23 -14.45
CA CYS A 164 -4.82 16.97 -13.72
C CYS A 164 -6.27 16.67 -13.36
N SER A 165 -6.74 15.49 -13.71
CA SER A 165 -8.04 14.96 -13.32
C SER A 165 -7.89 13.72 -12.45
N TYR A 166 -8.93 13.38 -11.66
CA TYR A 166 -8.94 12.14 -10.87
C TYR A 166 -10.21 11.34 -11.13
N ALA A 167 -10.10 10.02 -10.94
CA ALA A 167 -11.24 9.12 -10.92
C ALA A 167 -11.02 8.05 -9.84
N ALA A 168 -12.09 7.65 -9.16
CA ALA A 168 -12.04 6.49 -8.28
C ALA A 168 -11.73 5.22 -9.10
N LEU A 169 -10.82 4.42 -8.62
CA LEU A 169 -10.58 3.08 -9.17
C LEU A 169 -11.69 2.16 -8.65
N ARG A 170 -12.57 1.71 -9.55
CA ARG A 170 -13.77 0.96 -9.17
C ARG A 170 -13.54 -0.54 -9.23
N GLU A 171 -14.08 -1.24 -8.25
CA GLU A 171 -14.01 -2.70 -8.16
C GLU A 171 -14.48 -3.38 -9.45
N ASN A 172 -13.72 -4.39 -9.91
CA ASN A 172 -13.97 -5.20 -11.11
C ASN A 172 -14.04 -4.43 -12.45
N ILE A 173 -13.84 -3.11 -12.45
CA ILE A 173 -13.80 -2.31 -13.68
C ILE A 173 -12.34 -2.18 -14.12
N GLY A 174 -12.04 -2.70 -15.33
CA GLY A 174 -10.72 -2.59 -15.93
C GLY A 174 -10.44 -1.16 -16.41
N GLN A 175 -9.35 -0.59 -15.91
CA GLN A 175 -8.83 0.70 -16.34
C GLN A 175 -7.71 0.49 -17.35
N VAL A 176 -7.93 0.85 -18.60
CA VAL A 176 -6.89 0.78 -19.64
C VAL A 176 -5.85 1.87 -19.38
N LEU A 177 -4.59 1.47 -19.31
CA LEU A 177 -3.44 2.37 -19.25
C LEU A 177 -3.11 2.83 -20.67
N GLY A 178 -3.68 3.97 -21.07
CA GLY A 178 -3.55 4.55 -22.41
C GLY A 178 -2.25 5.34 -22.61
N LYS A 179 -2.32 6.39 -23.46
CA LYS A 179 -1.15 7.24 -23.77
C LYS A 179 -0.85 8.28 -22.68
N SER A 180 -1.85 8.71 -21.92
CA SER A 180 -1.70 9.71 -20.85
C SER A 180 -0.85 9.20 -19.69
N ARG A 181 -0.10 10.09 -19.06
CA ARG A 181 0.59 9.80 -17.81
C ARG A 181 -0.41 9.66 -16.67
N MET A 182 -0.17 8.71 -15.77
CA MET A 182 -1.08 8.44 -14.66
C MET A 182 -0.32 8.18 -13.36
N ILE A 183 -0.94 8.58 -12.23
CA ILE A 183 -0.58 8.14 -10.89
C ILE A 183 -1.71 7.25 -10.39
N ILE A 184 -1.39 6.08 -9.86
CA ILE A 184 -2.37 5.04 -9.49
C ILE A 184 -2.11 4.59 -8.07
N ASN A 185 -3.15 4.61 -7.23
CA ASN A 185 -3.15 4.02 -5.90
C ASN A 185 -4.12 2.83 -5.89
N PRO A 186 -3.68 1.62 -5.52
CA PRO A 186 -4.55 0.44 -5.43
C PRO A 186 -5.39 0.39 -4.15
N GLY A 187 -5.28 1.38 -3.25
CA GLY A 187 -5.82 1.33 -1.90
C GLY A 187 -4.95 0.53 -0.95
N GLY A 188 -5.39 0.36 0.28
CA GLY A 188 -4.65 -0.36 1.33
C GLY A 188 -5.24 -1.74 1.61
N ILE A 189 -4.36 -2.73 1.87
CA ILE A 189 -4.76 -4.08 2.27
C ILE A 189 -5.23 -4.10 3.72
N GLY A 190 -4.39 -3.61 4.64
CA GLY A 190 -4.57 -3.84 6.07
C GLY A 190 -5.47 -2.84 6.78
N GLN A 191 -5.65 -1.65 6.20
CA GLN A 191 -6.45 -0.58 6.80
C GLN A 191 -7.05 0.33 5.73
N PRO A 192 -8.06 -0.13 4.94
CA PRO A 192 -8.76 0.73 3.97
C PRO A 192 -9.36 1.98 4.60
N ARG A 193 -9.40 3.11 3.84
CA ARG A 193 -9.85 4.43 4.34
C ARG A 193 -10.83 5.13 3.42
N ASP A 194 -11.61 4.39 2.68
CA ASP A 194 -12.60 4.92 1.72
C ASP A 194 -14.04 4.49 2.04
N GLY A 195 -14.28 4.03 3.28
CA GLY A 195 -15.57 3.58 3.77
C GLY A 195 -15.92 2.13 3.43
N ASP A 196 -15.02 1.40 2.77
CA ASP A 196 -15.15 -0.05 2.50
C ASP A 196 -14.10 -0.81 3.32
N PRO A 197 -14.50 -1.63 4.33
CA PRO A 197 -13.56 -2.33 5.20
C PRO A 197 -12.82 -3.50 4.54
N ARG A 198 -13.22 -3.89 3.33
CA ARG A 198 -12.58 -5.00 2.60
C ARG A 198 -11.18 -4.60 2.12
N ALA A 199 -10.23 -5.52 2.23
CA ALA A 199 -8.86 -5.33 1.72
C ALA A 199 -8.88 -4.93 0.24
N SER A 200 -8.04 -3.95 -0.12
CA SER A 200 -7.97 -3.41 -1.47
C SER A 200 -6.62 -3.73 -2.11
N TYR A 201 -6.65 -4.24 -3.35
CA TYR A 201 -5.47 -4.42 -4.17
C TYR A 201 -5.84 -4.35 -5.66
N ALA A 202 -4.85 -4.27 -6.56
CA ALA A 202 -5.12 -4.28 -7.98
C ALA A 202 -4.24 -5.29 -8.73
N ILE A 203 -4.71 -5.78 -9.87
CA ILE A 203 -3.89 -6.55 -10.82
C ILE A 203 -3.65 -5.71 -12.08
N TYR A 204 -2.39 -5.56 -12.45
CA TYR A 204 -1.97 -5.04 -13.74
C TYR A 204 -1.67 -6.19 -14.70
N ASP A 205 -2.32 -6.19 -15.85
CA ASP A 205 -2.04 -7.11 -16.95
C ASP A 205 -1.27 -6.37 -18.06
N SER A 206 0.00 -6.75 -18.25
CA SER A 206 0.90 -6.09 -19.21
C SER A 206 0.57 -6.40 -20.68
N GLU A 207 -0.21 -7.43 -20.96
CA GLU A 207 -0.61 -7.77 -22.34
C GLU A 207 -1.77 -6.89 -22.80
N SER A 208 -2.76 -6.71 -21.94
CA SER A 208 -3.93 -5.85 -22.22
C SER A 208 -3.73 -4.41 -21.79
N HIS A 209 -2.65 -4.09 -21.04
CA HIS A 209 -2.42 -2.80 -20.40
C HIS A 209 -3.58 -2.34 -19.53
N VAL A 210 -4.19 -3.27 -18.76
CA VAL A 210 -5.32 -3.01 -17.89
C VAL A 210 -4.94 -3.16 -16.44
N VAL A 211 -5.30 -2.18 -15.60
CA VAL A 211 -5.33 -2.28 -14.14
C VAL A 211 -6.75 -2.52 -13.68
N ARG A 212 -6.96 -3.50 -12.79
CA ARG A 212 -8.26 -3.83 -12.23
C ARG A 212 -8.18 -3.95 -10.72
N LEU A 213 -9.05 -3.20 -10.04
CA LEU A 213 -9.17 -3.23 -8.58
C LEU A 213 -10.03 -4.41 -8.11
N TYR A 214 -9.65 -4.97 -6.96
CA TYR A 214 -10.39 -6.00 -6.25
C TYR A 214 -10.56 -5.63 -4.77
N ARG A 215 -11.68 -6.06 -4.19
CA ARG A 215 -12.02 -5.88 -2.78
C ARG A 215 -12.29 -7.24 -2.16
N ILE A 216 -11.51 -7.58 -1.14
CA ILE A 216 -11.51 -8.92 -0.58
C ILE A 216 -11.96 -8.86 0.88
N PRO A 217 -13.07 -9.52 1.23
CA PRO A 217 -13.45 -9.67 2.62
C PRO A 217 -12.41 -10.54 3.36
N TYR A 218 -12.13 -10.18 4.61
CA TYR A 218 -11.25 -10.95 5.50
C TYR A 218 -11.84 -11.00 6.90
N ASP A 219 -11.29 -11.82 7.78
CA ASP A 219 -11.74 -11.92 9.17
C ASP A 219 -11.22 -10.71 9.99
N ILE A 220 -11.99 -9.62 9.94
CA ILE A 220 -11.70 -8.38 10.68
C ILE A 220 -11.66 -8.64 12.18
N ASN A 221 -12.61 -9.47 12.68
CA ASN A 221 -12.70 -9.79 14.11
C ASN A 221 -11.44 -10.50 14.62
N ALA A 222 -10.88 -11.43 13.84
CA ALA A 222 -9.62 -12.07 14.21
C ALA A 222 -8.50 -11.05 14.40
N THR A 223 -8.34 -10.09 13.47
CA THR A 223 -7.36 -9.02 13.57
C THR A 223 -7.62 -8.12 14.79
N GLN A 224 -8.87 -7.74 15.04
CA GLN A 224 -9.26 -6.90 16.19
C GLN A 224 -8.97 -7.59 17.54
N VAL A 225 -9.24 -8.88 17.63
CA VAL A 225 -8.94 -9.69 18.84
C VAL A 225 -7.44 -9.69 19.12
N GLU A 226 -6.60 -9.93 18.11
CA GLU A 226 -5.15 -9.92 18.29
C GLU A 226 -4.61 -8.52 18.62
N MET A 227 -5.10 -7.46 17.96
CA MET A 227 -4.74 -6.09 18.30
C MET A 227 -5.08 -5.76 19.77
N THR A 228 -6.24 -6.20 20.24
CA THR A 228 -6.70 -5.98 21.63
C THR A 228 -5.82 -6.73 22.64
N LYS A 229 -5.44 -7.97 22.36
CA LYS A 229 -4.53 -8.78 23.19
C LYS A 229 -3.16 -8.08 23.36
N HIS A 230 -2.70 -7.40 22.33
CA HIS A 230 -1.44 -6.65 22.34
C HIS A 230 -1.57 -5.22 22.89
N ASN A 231 -2.76 -4.83 23.39
CA ASN A 231 -3.06 -3.49 23.88
C ASN A 231 -2.75 -2.37 22.86
N LEU A 232 -2.94 -2.66 21.58
CA LEU A 232 -2.86 -1.64 20.54
C LEU A 232 -4.01 -0.62 20.70
N PRO A 233 -3.85 0.64 20.26
CA PRO A 233 -4.83 1.69 20.49
C PRO A 233 -6.23 1.28 19.99
N MET A 234 -7.23 1.35 20.86
CA MET A 234 -8.61 0.91 20.55
C MET A 234 -9.19 1.61 19.32
N ARG A 235 -8.79 2.86 19.06
CA ARG A 235 -9.22 3.60 17.88
C ARG A 235 -8.74 2.93 16.58
N LEU A 236 -7.54 2.31 16.57
CA LEU A 236 -7.04 1.55 15.44
C LEU A 236 -7.79 0.23 15.25
N VAL A 237 -8.24 -0.38 16.37
CA VAL A 237 -9.04 -1.62 16.35
C VAL A 237 -10.42 -1.38 15.72
N VAL A 238 -11.14 -0.38 16.22
CA VAL A 238 -12.54 -0.12 15.81
C VAL A 238 -12.63 0.36 14.34
N ARG A 239 -11.66 1.14 13.87
CA ARG A 239 -11.71 1.69 12.51
C ARG A 239 -11.64 0.64 11.40
N LEU A 240 -11.13 -0.57 11.67
CA LEU A 240 -11.06 -1.66 10.68
C LEU A 240 -12.45 -2.04 10.13
N GLU A 241 -13.48 -2.07 10.98
CA GLU A 241 -14.86 -2.36 10.56
C GLU A 241 -15.48 -1.23 9.74
N GLN A 242 -14.97 -0.03 9.88
CA GLN A 242 -15.53 1.17 9.28
C GLN A 242 -14.89 1.50 7.92
N GLY A 243 -13.73 0.91 7.63
CA GLY A 243 -12.94 1.30 6.46
C GLY A 243 -12.41 2.74 6.55
N LEU A 244 -11.92 3.16 7.75
CA LEU A 244 -11.53 4.55 8.07
C LEU A 244 -10.04 4.64 8.49
#